data_543d1f22529a7539fa48fe6718af7092
#
_entry.id   543d1f22529a7539fa48fe6718af7092
#
_cell.length_a   1.000
_cell.length_b   1.000
_cell.length_c   1.000
_cell.angle_alpha   90.00
_cell.angle_beta   90.00
_cell.angle_gamma   90.00
#
_symmetry.space_group_name_H-M   'P 1'
#
loop_
_entity.id
_entity.type
_entity.pdbx_description
1 polymer ?
#
loop_
_entity_poly.entity_id
_entity_poly.type
_entity_poly.pdbx_seq_one_letter_code
_entity_poly.pdbx_strand_id
1 'polypeptide(L)'
;MKNLVKIFHALSDETRLKIIKLLSKGELCVCEIVSALNMIQPKVSFHLGVLKEAGLLKMKRKGKWIIYELNDSELFNRFLIISVVEKISDKDIKEELERLKNFKKVKPLDIIRVKVEDKINEGKI
;
A
#
# COMPACT_ATOMS: atom_id res chain seq x y z
N MET A 1 -1.46 -19.74 17.78
CA MET A 1 -1.85 -20.45 16.54
C MET A 1 -2.71 -19.60 15.62
N LYS A 2 -3.75 -18.95 16.14
CA LYS A 2 -4.63 -18.11 15.31
C LYS A 2 -3.91 -16.99 14.58
N ASN A 3 -2.97 -16.33 15.25
CA ASN A 3 -2.20 -15.24 14.62
C ASN A 3 -1.33 -15.74 13.47
N LEU A 4 -0.74 -16.91 13.64
CA LEU A 4 0.09 -17.51 12.59
C LEU A 4 -0.75 -17.85 11.37
N VAL A 5 -1.94 -18.41 11.58
CA VAL A 5 -2.87 -18.72 10.49
C VAL A 5 -3.29 -17.46 9.75
N LYS A 6 -3.59 -16.38 10.47
CA LYS A 6 -3.93 -15.08 9.86
C LYS A 6 -2.81 -14.56 8.97
N ILE A 7 -1.57 -14.70 9.43
CA ILE A 7 -0.41 -14.24 8.68
C ILE A 7 -0.31 -15.00 7.34
N PHE A 8 -0.37 -16.33 7.39
CA PHE A 8 -0.27 -17.11 6.16
C PHE A 8 -1.49 -16.93 5.26
N HIS A 9 -2.67 -16.78 5.85
CA HIS A 9 -3.86 -16.45 5.06
C HIS A 9 -3.69 -15.13 4.33
N ALA A 10 -3.19 -14.11 5.02
CA ALA A 10 -2.98 -12.80 4.42
C ALA A 10 -1.98 -12.85 3.27
N LEU A 11 -1.00 -13.72 3.33
CA LEU A 11 0.01 -13.86 2.29
C LEU A 11 -0.39 -14.81 1.16
N SER A 12 -1.52 -15.48 1.26
CA SER A 12 -1.94 -16.47 0.26
C SER A 12 -2.78 -15.86 -0.86
N ASP A 13 -2.49 -14.63 -1.25
CA ASP A 13 -3.21 -13.92 -2.30
C ASP A 13 -2.22 -13.09 -3.12
N GLU A 14 -2.34 -13.15 -4.43
CA GLU A 14 -1.41 -12.47 -5.33
C GLU A 14 -1.42 -10.96 -5.15
N THR A 15 -2.62 -10.37 -5.03
CA THR A 15 -2.73 -8.92 -4.83
C THR A 15 -2.06 -8.49 -3.54
N ARG A 16 -2.25 -9.25 -2.47
CA ARG A 16 -1.64 -8.92 -1.19
C ARG A 16 -0.12 -9.06 -1.23
N LEU A 17 0.38 -10.06 -1.95
CA LEU A 17 1.84 -10.20 -2.15
C LEU A 17 2.39 -9.01 -2.93
N LYS A 18 1.67 -8.53 -3.92
CA LYS A 18 2.07 -7.33 -4.67
C LYS A 18 2.12 -6.10 -3.77
N ILE A 19 1.14 -5.96 -2.88
CA ILE A 19 1.14 -4.85 -1.92
C ILE A 19 2.38 -4.89 -1.04
N ILE A 20 2.72 -6.06 -0.50
CA ILE A 20 3.93 -6.23 0.33
C ILE A 20 5.17 -5.81 -0.47
N LYS A 21 5.27 -6.25 -1.72
CA LYS A 21 6.42 -5.89 -2.56
C LYS A 21 6.48 -4.40 -2.84
N LEU A 22 5.34 -3.78 -3.15
CA LEU A 22 5.28 -2.34 -3.38
C LEU A 22 5.73 -1.57 -2.14
N LEU A 23 5.24 -1.96 -0.97
CA LEU A 23 5.57 -1.28 0.28
C LEU A 23 7.01 -1.54 0.74
N SER A 24 7.66 -2.57 0.20
CA SER A 24 9.08 -2.81 0.49
C SER A 24 9.97 -1.69 -0.05
N LYS A 25 9.44 -0.91 -0.97
CA LYS A 25 10.17 0.21 -1.57
C LYS A 25 9.93 1.53 -0.85
N GLY A 26 9.10 1.51 0.17
CA GLY A 26 8.77 2.68 0.98
C GLY A 26 7.29 2.77 1.28
N GLU A 27 6.94 3.61 2.23
CA GLU A 27 5.54 3.82 2.58
C GLU A 27 4.77 4.46 1.43
N LEU A 28 3.48 4.13 1.34
CA LEU A 28 2.61 4.65 0.29
C LEU A 28 1.26 5.04 0.89
N CYS A 29 0.64 6.08 0.33
CA CYS A 29 -0.75 6.38 0.68
C CYS A 29 -1.69 5.44 -0.06
N VAL A 30 -2.93 5.33 0.42
CA VAL A 30 -3.94 4.49 -0.23
C VAL A 30 -4.12 4.86 -1.69
N CYS A 31 -4.11 6.15 -2.02
CA CYS A 31 -4.28 6.62 -3.40
C CYS A 31 -3.17 6.12 -4.33
N GLU A 32 -1.94 6.03 -3.84
CA GLU A 32 -0.83 5.50 -4.61
C GLU A 32 -0.98 3.99 -4.84
N ILE A 33 -1.43 3.28 -3.82
CA ILE A 33 -1.65 1.83 -3.92
C ILE A 33 -2.81 1.54 -4.89
N VAL A 34 -3.90 2.30 -4.80
CA VAL A 34 -5.04 2.18 -5.71
C VAL A 34 -4.58 2.38 -7.16
N SER A 35 -3.78 3.41 -7.40
CA SER A 35 -3.25 3.69 -8.73
C SER A 35 -2.35 2.56 -9.22
N ALA A 36 -1.43 2.11 -8.38
CA ALA A 36 -0.48 1.05 -8.75
C ALA A 36 -1.19 -0.25 -9.08
N LEU A 37 -2.17 -0.63 -8.28
CA LEU A 37 -2.90 -1.89 -8.48
C LEU A 37 -3.96 -1.80 -9.58
N ASN A 38 -4.34 -0.59 -9.97
CA ASN A 38 -5.41 -0.36 -10.93
C ASN A 38 -6.71 -1.07 -10.51
N MET A 39 -7.04 -0.91 -9.24
CA MET A 39 -8.23 -1.50 -8.64
C MET A 39 -9.05 -0.42 -7.95
N ILE A 40 -10.34 -0.67 -7.79
CA ILE A 40 -11.20 0.28 -7.06
C ILE A 40 -10.80 0.31 -5.58
N GLN A 41 -10.96 1.47 -4.97
CA GLN A 41 -10.52 1.69 -3.59
C GLN A 41 -11.09 0.71 -2.57
N PRO A 42 -12.39 0.36 -2.59
CA PRO A 42 -12.92 -0.60 -1.63
C PRO A 42 -12.22 -1.96 -1.67
N LYS A 43 -11.85 -2.41 -2.86
CA LYS A 43 -11.14 -3.68 -3.02
C LYS A 43 -9.73 -3.59 -2.44
N VAL A 44 -9.04 -2.49 -2.72
CA VAL A 44 -7.70 -2.24 -2.17
C VAL A 44 -7.77 -2.15 -0.65
N SER A 45 -8.75 -1.41 -0.12
CA SER A 45 -8.93 -1.27 1.32
C SER A 45 -9.19 -2.61 2.00
N PHE A 46 -9.93 -3.49 1.35
CA PHE A 46 -10.16 -4.85 1.87
C PHE A 46 -8.83 -5.60 2.03
N HIS A 47 -8.00 -5.58 0.99
CA HIS A 47 -6.69 -6.27 1.05
C HIS A 47 -5.76 -5.64 2.09
N LEU A 48 -5.74 -4.32 2.17
CA LEU A 48 -4.95 -3.62 3.18
C LEU A 48 -5.41 -3.98 4.59
N GLY A 49 -6.73 -4.09 4.78
CA GLY A 49 -7.31 -4.49 6.06
C GLY A 49 -6.89 -5.90 6.47
N VAL A 50 -6.90 -6.84 5.54
CA VAL A 50 -6.47 -8.23 5.80
C VAL A 50 -5.01 -8.26 6.25
N LEU A 51 -4.14 -7.54 5.55
CA LEU A 51 -2.72 -7.47 5.90
C LEU A 51 -2.49 -6.77 7.24
N LYS A 52 -3.22 -5.71 7.51
CA LYS A 52 -3.13 -4.98 8.77
C LYS A 52 -3.58 -5.84 9.94
N GLU A 53 -4.71 -6.55 9.81
CA GLU A 53 -5.22 -7.44 10.84
C GLU A 53 -4.23 -8.57 11.15
N ALA A 54 -3.48 -9.01 10.15
CA ALA A 54 -2.44 -10.03 10.33
C ALA A 54 -1.18 -9.46 10.97
N GLY A 55 -1.10 -8.15 11.19
CA GLY A 55 0.06 -7.51 11.79
C GLY A 55 1.21 -7.26 10.82
N LEU A 56 0.99 -7.41 9.51
CA LEU A 56 2.04 -7.24 8.51
C LEU A 56 2.17 -5.79 8.04
N LEU A 57 1.13 -4.99 8.23
CA LEU A 57 1.15 -3.57 7.89
C LEU A 57 0.78 -2.75 9.10
N LYS A 58 1.28 -1.52 9.14
CA LYS A 58 0.79 -0.50 10.05
C LYS A 58 0.36 0.71 9.23
N MET A 59 -0.57 1.45 9.81
CA MET A 59 -1.20 2.58 9.20
C MET A 59 -0.92 3.81 10.03
N LYS A 60 -0.71 4.94 9.36
CA LYS A 60 -0.60 6.22 10.05
C LYS A 60 -1.31 7.28 9.22
N ARG A 61 -1.67 8.37 9.89
CA ARG A 61 -2.36 9.46 9.25
C ARG A 61 -1.41 10.66 9.16
N LYS A 62 -1.30 11.24 7.96
CA LYS A 62 -0.57 12.49 7.74
C LYS A 62 -1.54 13.48 7.12
N GLY A 63 -2.13 14.35 7.94
CA GLY A 63 -3.18 15.24 7.48
C GLY A 63 -4.38 14.47 6.98
N LYS A 64 -4.71 14.62 5.71
CA LYS A 64 -5.83 13.92 5.08
C LYS A 64 -5.41 12.56 4.50
N TRP A 65 -4.12 12.25 4.52
CA TRP A 65 -3.59 11.05 3.90
C TRP A 65 -3.55 9.89 4.87
N ILE A 66 -3.95 8.73 4.40
CA ILE A 66 -3.76 7.48 5.11
C ILE A 66 -2.58 6.78 4.46
N ILE A 67 -1.53 6.57 5.25
CA ILE A 67 -0.27 6.02 4.79
C ILE A 67 -0.13 4.61 5.36
N TYR A 68 0.25 3.66 4.50
CA TYR A 68 0.56 2.29 4.92
C TYR A 68 2.04 2.02 4.78
N GLU A 69 2.58 1.23 5.70
CA GLU A 69 3.97 0.78 5.66
C GLU A 69 4.06 -0.63 6.20
N LEU A 70 5.14 -1.33 5.87
CA LEU A 70 5.37 -2.67 6.38
C LEU A 70 5.61 -2.60 7.89
N ASN A 71 5.07 -3.58 8.62
CA ASN A 71 5.28 -3.68 10.06
C ASN A 71 6.35 -4.73 10.33
N ASP A 72 7.58 -4.28 10.56
CA ASP A 72 8.72 -5.13 10.83
C ASP A 72 9.15 -5.09 12.30
N SER A 73 8.25 -4.67 13.19
CA SER A 73 8.57 -4.50 14.60
C SER A 73 8.80 -5.82 15.35
N GLU A 74 8.14 -6.89 14.90
CA GLU A 74 8.34 -8.23 15.49
C GLU A 74 9.32 -9.03 14.64
N LEU A 75 10.18 -9.80 15.31
CA LEU A 75 11.23 -10.57 14.64
C LEU A 75 10.69 -11.52 13.57
N PHE A 76 9.64 -12.27 13.90
CA PHE A 76 9.05 -13.21 12.95
C PHE A 76 8.53 -12.49 11.71
N ASN A 77 7.80 -11.41 11.91
CA ASN A 77 7.25 -10.63 10.79
C ASN A 77 8.38 -10.05 9.93
N ARG A 78 9.44 -9.57 10.56
CA ARG A 78 10.59 -9.03 9.84
C ARG A 78 11.21 -10.06 8.93
N PHE A 79 11.51 -11.25 9.45
CA PHE A 79 12.08 -12.33 8.65
C PHE A 79 11.14 -12.79 7.56
N LEU A 80 9.85 -12.90 7.87
CA LEU A 80 8.86 -13.34 6.90
C LEU A 80 8.74 -12.33 5.76
N ILE A 81 8.63 -11.05 6.08
CA ILE A 81 8.53 -9.98 5.08
C ILE A 81 9.77 -9.99 4.19
N ILE A 82 10.96 -10.04 4.77
CA ILE A 82 12.21 -10.06 4.00
C ILE A 82 12.22 -11.27 3.06
N SER A 83 11.84 -12.44 3.56
CA SER A 83 11.82 -13.66 2.76
C SER A 83 10.82 -13.58 1.61
N VAL A 84 9.63 -13.06 1.87
CA VAL A 84 8.60 -12.90 0.84
C VAL A 84 9.03 -11.89 -0.22
N VAL A 85 9.52 -10.74 0.22
CA VAL A 85 9.96 -9.66 -0.69
C VAL A 85 11.09 -10.15 -1.60
N GLU A 86 12.01 -10.92 -1.05
CA GLU A 86 13.12 -11.47 -1.81
C GLU A 86 12.66 -12.44 -2.89
N LYS A 87 11.59 -13.19 -2.65
CA LYS A 87 11.03 -14.14 -3.61
C LYS A 87 10.26 -13.47 -4.74
N ILE A 88 9.81 -12.24 -4.56
CA ILE A 88 9.05 -11.52 -5.58
C ILE A 88 10.02 -10.59 -6.30
N SER A 89 10.20 -10.78 -7.61
CA SER A 89 11.07 -9.91 -8.39
C SER A 89 10.32 -8.65 -8.81
N ASP A 90 11.06 -7.60 -9.17
CA ASP A 90 10.44 -6.39 -9.71
C ASP A 90 9.71 -6.66 -11.03
N LYS A 91 10.09 -7.72 -11.74
CA LYS A 91 9.38 -8.13 -12.95
C LYS A 91 7.96 -8.59 -12.65
N ASP A 92 7.76 -9.21 -11.50
CA ASP A 92 6.43 -9.68 -11.08
C ASP A 92 5.46 -8.54 -10.84
N ILE A 93 5.96 -7.34 -10.56
CA ILE A 93 5.15 -6.15 -10.31
C ILE A 93 5.50 -5.01 -11.28
N LYS A 94 5.96 -5.35 -12.46
CA LYS A 94 6.41 -4.35 -13.44
C LYS A 94 5.32 -3.33 -13.79
N GLU A 95 4.13 -3.81 -14.07
CA GLU A 95 3.02 -2.93 -14.42
C GLU A 95 2.61 -2.02 -13.26
N GLU A 96 2.60 -2.59 -12.06
CA GLU A 96 2.29 -1.85 -10.85
C GLU A 96 3.32 -0.75 -10.59
N LEU A 97 4.59 -1.07 -10.76
CA LEU A 97 5.66 -0.09 -10.60
C LEU A 97 5.57 1.04 -11.64
N GLU A 98 5.22 0.70 -12.87
CA GLU A 98 5.05 1.71 -13.92
C GLU A 98 3.89 2.66 -13.58
N ARG A 99 2.76 2.11 -13.17
CA ARG A 99 1.61 2.94 -12.78
C ARG A 99 1.93 3.83 -11.58
N LEU A 100 2.65 3.28 -10.60
CA LEU A 100 3.08 4.05 -9.44
C LEU A 100 4.01 5.19 -9.84
N LYS A 101 4.99 4.89 -10.69
CA LYS A 101 5.94 5.88 -11.19
C LYS A 101 5.22 7.00 -11.94
N ASN A 102 4.29 6.64 -12.80
CA ASN A 102 3.54 7.63 -13.56
C ASN A 102 2.65 8.48 -12.66
N PHE A 103 2.03 7.86 -11.67
CA PHE A 103 1.22 8.57 -10.70
C PHE A 103 2.05 9.60 -9.92
N LYS A 104 3.21 9.19 -9.42
CA LYS A 104 4.12 10.09 -8.69
C LYS A 104 4.70 11.18 -9.57
N LYS A 105 4.98 10.87 -10.83
CA LYS A 105 5.55 11.81 -11.78
C LYS A 105 4.61 12.98 -12.08
N VAL A 106 3.33 12.65 -12.24
CA VAL A 106 2.32 13.67 -12.53
C VAL A 106 2.07 14.50 -11.29
N LYS A 107 2.62 14.11 -10.15
CA LYS A 107 1.84 14.31 -9.04
C LYS A 107 2.24 14.95 -7.76
N PRO A 108 3.34 15.28 -7.32
CA PRO A 108 3.28 15.99 -6.02
C PRO A 108 2.56 17.33 -6.12
N LEU A 109 2.83 18.09 -7.17
CA LEU A 109 2.20 19.39 -7.36
C LEU A 109 0.74 19.27 -7.80
N ASP A 110 0.44 18.32 -8.68
CA ASP A 110 -0.90 18.16 -9.20
C ASP A 110 -1.87 17.64 -8.15
N ILE A 111 -1.40 16.76 -7.26
CA ILE A 111 -2.22 16.31 -6.13
C ILE A 111 -2.55 17.48 -5.22
N ILE A 112 -1.56 18.31 -4.90
CA ILE A 112 -1.77 19.49 -4.07
C ILE A 112 -2.74 20.43 -4.76
N ARG A 113 -2.57 20.67 -6.05
CA ARG A 113 -3.42 21.55 -6.83
C ARG A 113 -4.87 21.04 -6.84
N VAL A 114 -5.07 19.76 -7.14
CA VAL A 114 -6.39 19.16 -7.14
C VAL A 114 -7.05 19.28 -5.77
N LYS A 115 -6.31 19.05 -4.70
CA LYS A 115 -6.87 19.22 -3.35
C LYS A 115 -7.26 20.63 -3.03
N VAL A 116 -6.46 21.60 -3.45
CA VAL A 116 -6.80 23.02 -3.26
C VAL A 116 -8.04 23.36 -4.08
N GLU A 117 -8.12 22.93 -5.32
CA GLU A 117 -9.26 23.14 -6.18
C GLU A 117 -10.53 22.51 -5.59
N ASP A 118 -10.44 21.29 -5.09
CA ASP A 118 -11.56 20.62 -4.45
C ASP A 118 -12.09 21.42 -3.28
N LYS A 119 -11.20 21.95 -2.45
CA LYS A 119 -11.59 22.78 -1.33
C LYS A 119 -12.26 24.08 -1.78
N ILE A 120 -11.75 24.68 -2.83
CA ILE A 120 -12.34 25.89 -3.40
C ILE A 120 -13.70 25.57 -3.98
N ASN A 121 -13.82 24.51 -4.78
CA ASN A 121 -15.07 24.09 -5.40
C ASN A 121 -16.13 23.72 -4.40
N GLU A 122 -15.72 23.18 -3.26
CA GLU A 122 -16.62 22.90 -2.16
C GLU A 122 -16.95 24.15 -1.35
N GLY A 123 -16.44 25.32 -1.74
CA GLY A 123 -16.68 26.57 -1.03
C GLY A 123 -15.98 26.65 0.30
N LYS A 124 -14.83 26.07 0.42
CA LYS A 124 -14.22 25.82 1.70
C LYS A 124 -12.88 26.43 1.91
N ILE A 125 -12.34 27.05 0.97
CA ILE A 125 -11.07 27.76 1.19
C ILE A 125 -11.33 29.23 1.22
#